data_f74e8fbf93a8bea98cf1708278435ee4
#
_entry.id   f74e8fbf93a8bea98cf1708278435ee4
#
_cell.length_a   1.000
_cell.length_b   1.000
_cell.length_c   1.000
_cell.angle_alpha   90.00
_cell.angle_beta   90.00
_cell.angle_gamma   90.00
#
_symmetry.space_group_name_H-M   'P 1'
#
loop_
_entity.id
_entity.type
_entity.pdbx_description
1 polymer ?
#
loop_
_entity_poly.entity_id
_entity_poly.type
_entity_poly.pdbx_seq_one_letter_code
_entity_poly.pdbx_strand_id
1 'polypeptide(L)'
;MAVERTLSIIKPDATRRNLTGKIIAKFEDAGLKVVASRRMRLSQADAEAFYGVHRERPFFKDLVSFMISGPVVVQVLEGEGAIQKNRDVMGATNPANAAAGTIRKEFAESIEANSVHGSDAPETAANEIKFFFRDLDIVG
;
A
#
# COMPACT_ATOMS: atom_id res chain seq x y z
N MET A 1 1.55 18.11 14.56
CA MET A 1 2.37 17.26 13.70
C MET A 1 2.41 17.82 12.30
N ALA A 2 3.54 17.61 11.62
CA ALA A 2 3.66 18.07 10.24
C ALA A 2 2.80 17.21 9.31
N VAL A 3 2.28 17.84 8.26
CA VAL A 3 1.64 17.13 7.16
C VAL A 3 2.72 16.35 6.41
N GLU A 4 2.47 15.09 6.14
CA GLU A 4 3.38 14.25 5.37
C GLU A 4 2.61 13.37 4.39
N ARG A 5 3.35 12.76 3.46
CA ARG A 5 2.81 11.88 2.44
C ARG A 5 3.40 10.48 2.59
N THR A 6 2.60 9.48 2.27
CA THR A 6 3.04 8.09 2.27
C THR A 6 2.49 7.38 1.04
N LEU A 7 3.19 6.33 0.58
CA LEU A 7 2.70 5.52 -0.51
C LEU A 7 1.88 4.36 0.05
N SER A 8 0.76 4.09 -0.59
CA SER A 8 -0.09 2.95 -0.32
C SER A 8 -0.30 2.16 -1.60
N ILE A 9 -0.32 0.84 -1.47
CA ILE A 9 -0.70 -0.05 -2.59
C ILE A 9 -1.81 -0.96 -2.09
N ILE A 10 -2.91 -1.00 -2.84
CA ILE A 10 -3.96 -2.00 -2.64
C ILE A 10 -3.59 -3.18 -3.53
N LYS A 11 -3.36 -4.34 -2.91
CA LYS A 11 -2.76 -5.50 -3.55
C LYS A 11 -3.78 -6.32 -4.35
N PRO A 12 -3.32 -7.25 -5.22
CA PRO A 12 -4.23 -8.00 -6.08
C PRO A 12 -5.29 -8.83 -5.34
N ASP A 13 -5.01 -9.31 -4.13
CA ASP A 13 -6.01 -10.04 -3.37
C ASP A 13 -7.24 -9.20 -3.04
N ALA A 14 -7.05 -7.90 -2.82
CA ALA A 14 -8.14 -6.99 -2.53
C ALA A 14 -8.82 -6.47 -3.80
N THR A 15 -8.04 -6.13 -4.85
CA THR A 15 -8.64 -5.61 -6.07
C THR A 15 -9.53 -6.65 -6.77
N ARG A 16 -9.11 -7.92 -6.79
CA ARG A 16 -9.92 -8.97 -7.44
C ARG A 16 -11.21 -9.27 -6.68
N ARG A 17 -11.26 -8.96 -5.39
CA ARG A 17 -12.48 -9.11 -4.58
C ARG A 17 -13.32 -7.84 -4.54
N ASN A 18 -12.93 -6.83 -5.33
CA ASN A 18 -13.63 -5.55 -5.45
C ASN A 18 -13.71 -4.79 -4.12
N LEU A 19 -12.61 -4.77 -3.37
CA LEU A 19 -12.53 -4.13 -2.07
C LEU A 19 -11.88 -2.74 -2.10
N THR A 20 -11.46 -2.27 -3.28
CA THR A 20 -10.72 -1.01 -3.42
C THR A 20 -11.43 0.16 -2.76
N GLY A 21 -12.71 0.35 -3.05
CA GLY A 21 -13.47 1.47 -2.47
C GLY A 21 -13.64 1.37 -0.96
N LYS A 22 -13.84 0.16 -0.43
CA LYS A 22 -13.97 -0.05 1.01
C LYS A 22 -12.67 0.26 1.74
N ILE A 23 -11.53 -0.07 1.12
CA ILE A 23 -10.22 0.22 1.69
C ILE A 23 -9.94 1.73 1.67
N ILE A 24 -10.22 2.39 0.54
CA ILE A 24 -10.05 3.84 0.44
C ILE A 24 -10.93 4.57 1.47
N ALA A 25 -12.15 4.10 1.68
CA ALA A 25 -13.05 4.68 2.68
C ALA A 25 -12.41 4.66 4.08
N LYS A 26 -11.70 3.60 4.43
CA LYS A 26 -11.01 3.53 5.72
C LYS A 26 -9.91 4.58 5.84
N PHE A 27 -9.18 4.85 4.77
CA PHE A 27 -8.17 5.92 4.77
C PHE A 27 -8.83 7.28 4.99
N GLU A 28 -9.90 7.56 4.26
CA GLU A 28 -10.59 8.85 4.36
C GLU A 28 -11.25 9.04 5.72
N ASP A 29 -11.84 7.98 6.27
CA ASP A 29 -12.44 8.03 7.62
C ASP A 29 -11.39 8.34 8.69
N ALA A 30 -10.14 7.93 8.46
CA ALA A 30 -9.03 8.20 9.38
C ALA A 30 -8.43 9.60 9.20
N GLY A 31 -8.93 10.38 8.23
CA GLY A 31 -8.43 11.72 7.97
C GLY A 31 -7.27 11.77 6.97
N LEU A 32 -7.03 10.69 6.24
CA LEU A 32 -6.04 10.67 5.17
C LEU A 32 -6.70 11.03 3.85
N LYS A 33 -6.01 11.86 3.06
CA LYS A 33 -6.51 12.32 1.77
C LYS A 33 -5.73 11.63 0.65
N VAL A 34 -6.44 11.10 -0.33
CA VAL A 34 -5.81 10.55 -1.53
C VAL A 34 -5.48 11.71 -2.47
N VAL A 35 -4.21 11.97 -2.68
CA VAL A 35 -3.74 13.10 -3.52
C VAL A 35 -3.14 12.65 -4.84
N ALA A 36 -3.01 11.36 -5.07
CA ALA A 36 -2.68 10.74 -6.36
C ALA A 36 -3.14 9.30 -6.33
N SER A 37 -3.60 8.78 -7.45
CA SER A 37 -4.12 7.42 -7.52
C SER A 37 -4.01 6.87 -8.94
N ARG A 38 -3.62 5.59 -9.06
CA ARG A 38 -3.54 4.88 -10.33
C ARG A 38 -3.89 3.41 -10.14
N ARG A 39 -4.77 2.93 -11.00
CA ARG A 39 -4.99 1.48 -11.12
C ARG A 39 -4.12 0.96 -12.26
N MET A 40 -3.29 -0.04 -11.99
CA MET A 40 -2.34 -0.55 -12.97
C MET A 40 -2.01 -2.01 -12.72
N ARG A 41 -1.43 -2.65 -13.73
CA ARG A 41 -0.85 -3.98 -13.56
C ARG A 41 0.66 -3.82 -13.60
N LEU A 42 1.33 -4.30 -12.57
CA LEU A 42 2.79 -4.26 -12.53
C LEU A 42 3.36 -5.28 -13.50
N SER A 43 4.44 -4.91 -14.21
CA SER A 43 5.26 -5.89 -14.92
C SER A 43 6.16 -6.60 -13.92
N GLN A 44 6.74 -7.73 -14.33
CA GLN A 44 7.71 -8.43 -13.50
C GLN A 44 8.89 -7.52 -13.17
N ALA A 45 9.39 -6.78 -14.17
CA ALA A 45 10.51 -5.86 -13.96
C ALA A 45 10.17 -4.76 -12.95
N ASP A 46 8.94 -4.20 -13.02
CA ASP A 46 8.49 -3.17 -12.08
C ASP A 46 8.42 -3.72 -10.66
N ALA A 47 7.84 -4.89 -10.49
CA ALA A 47 7.70 -5.50 -9.16
C ALA A 47 9.06 -5.84 -8.57
N GLU A 48 9.97 -6.39 -9.38
CA GLU A 48 11.34 -6.70 -8.94
C GLU A 48 12.09 -5.44 -8.53
N ALA A 49 11.93 -4.35 -9.28
CA ALA A 49 12.58 -3.08 -8.95
C ALA A 49 12.02 -2.48 -7.67
N PHE A 50 10.69 -2.47 -7.52
CA PHE A 50 10.05 -1.89 -6.33
C PHE A 50 10.43 -2.64 -5.06
N TYR A 51 10.44 -3.97 -5.10
CA TYR A 51 10.78 -4.81 -3.96
C TYR A 51 12.25 -5.21 -3.91
N GLY A 52 13.11 -4.49 -4.62
CA GLY A 52 14.53 -4.83 -4.77
C GLY A 52 15.31 -4.96 -3.47
N VAL A 53 14.89 -4.25 -2.40
CA VAL A 53 15.48 -4.37 -1.08
C VAL A 53 15.33 -5.78 -0.48
N HIS A 54 14.37 -6.56 -1.00
CA HIS A 54 14.11 -7.94 -0.54
C HIS A 54 14.68 -9.00 -1.48
N ARG A 55 15.49 -8.60 -2.47
CA ARG A 55 15.99 -9.51 -3.53
C ARG A 55 16.63 -10.77 -2.99
N GLU A 56 17.35 -10.67 -1.88
CA GLU A 56 18.04 -11.80 -1.26
C GLU A 56 17.14 -12.62 -0.33
N ARG A 57 15.90 -12.21 -0.14
CA ARG A 57 14.99 -12.91 0.78
C ARG A 57 14.34 -14.11 0.10
N PRO A 58 14.12 -15.23 0.84
CA PRO A 58 13.47 -16.41 0.25
C PRO A 58 12.08 -16.14 -0.34
N PHE A 59 11.34 -15.18 0.23
CA PHE A 59 9.99 -14.87 -0.22
C PHE A 59 9.93 -13.95 -1.44
N PHE A 60 11.07 -13.48 -1.95
CA PHE A 60 11.09 -12.46 -3.01
C PHE A 60 10.35 -12.91 -4.28
N LYS A 61 10.62 -14.13 -4.76
CA LYS A 61 9.97 -14.64 -5.98
C LYS A 61 8.45 -14.75 -5.82
N ASP A 62 8.01 -15.25 -4.66
CA ASP A 62 6.59 -15.40 -4.39
C ASP A 62 5.91 -14.05 -4.26
N LEU A 63 6.58 -13.07 -3.63
CA LEU A 63 6.06 -11.70 -3.52
C LEU A 63 5.89 -11.08 -4.91
N VAL A 64 6.88 -11.18 -5.77
CA VAL A 64 6.81 -10.64 -7.13
C VAL A 64 5.67 -11.32 -7.91
N SER A 65 5.58 -12.65 -7.86
CA SER A 65 4.52 -13.40 -8.54
C SER A 65 3.14 -12.97 -8.06
N PHE A 66 2.99 -12.77 -6.76
CA PHE A 66 1.74 -12.32 -6.18
C PHE A 66 1.37 -10.92 -6.67
N MET A 67 2.32 -9.99 -6.63
CA MET A 67 2.05 -8.59 -6.99
C MET A 67 1.73 -8.38 -8.46
N ILE A 68 2.16 -9.28 -9.35
CA ILE A 68 1.84 -9.21 -10.78
C ILE A 68 0.63 -10.08 -11.16
N SER A 69 0.02 -10.77 -10.20
CA SER A 69 -1.09 -11.69 -10.46
C SER A 69 -2.40 -11.00 -10.82
N GLY A 70 -2.50 -9.70 -10.61
CA GLY A 70 -3.70 -8.93 -10.92
C GLY A 70 -3.42 -7.44 -10.78
N PRO A 71 -4.44 -6.60 -11.04
CA PRO A 71 -4.29 -5.15 -10.89
C PRO A 71 -3.99 -4.76 -9.45
N VAL A 72 -3.25 -3.65 -9.30
CA VAL A 72 -3.02 -2.98 -8.03
C VAL A 72 -3.53 -1.54 -8.13
N VAL A 73 -3.84 -0.93 -6.99
CA VAL A 73 -4.10 0.50 -6.94
C VAL A 73 -2.98 1.12 -6.12
N VAL A 74 -2.17 1.97 -6.76
CA VAL A 74 -1.11 2.72 -6.09
C VAL A 74 -1.63 4.13 -5.82
N GLN A 75 -1.31 4.67 -4.64
CA GLN A 75 -1.85 5.97 -4.24
C GLN A 75 -0.93 6.65 -3.26
N VAL A 76 -1.01 7.99 -3.25
CA VAL A 76 -0.34 8.82 -2.27
C VAL A 76 -1.39 9.30 -1.28
N LEU A 77 -1.15 9.04 -0.01
CA LEU A 77 -2.00 9.50 1.09
C LEU A 77 -1.32 10.66 1.78
N GLU A 78 -2.07 11.69 2.10
CA GLU A 78 -1.57 12.91 2.75
C GLU A 78 -2.36 13.18 4.02
N GLY A 79 -1.65 13.60 5.06
CA GLY A 79 -2.27 13.99 6.33
C GLY A 79 -1.23 14.18 7.41
N GLU A 80 -1.64 14.63 8.57
CA GLU A 80 -0.76 14.75 9.72
C GLU A 80 -0.30 13.37 10.17
N GLY A 81 1.03 13.16 10.21
CA GLY A 81 1.59 11.89 10.59
C GLY A 81 1.14 10.73 9.70
N ALA A 82 1.03 10.97 8.39
CA ALA A 82 0.40 10.04 7.46
C ALA A 82 1.02 8.64 7.48
N ILE A 83 2.34 8.54 7.64
CA ILE A 83 3.03 7.24 7.62
C ILE A 83 2.51 6.36 8.76
N GLN A 84 2.56 6.87 9.99
CA GLN A 84 2.10 6.09 11.15
C GLN A 84 0.58 5.89 11.11
N LYS A 85 -0.16 6.92 10.73
CA LYS A 85 -1.63 6.82 10.64
C LYS A 85 -2.04 5.74 9.65
N ASN A 86 -1.38 5.68 8.48
CA ASN A 86 -1.65 4.63 7.51
C ASN A 86 -1.34 3.24 8.08
N ARG A 87 -0.21 3.10 8.79
CA ARG A 87 0.14 1.83 9.40
C ARG A 87 -0.90 1.40 10.43
N ASP A 88 -1.41 2.33 11.21
CA ASP A 88 -2.48 2.05 12.18
C ASP A 88 -3.76 1.60 11.49
N VAL A 89 -4.12 2.24 10.39
CA VAL A 89 -5.32 1.88 9.59
C VAL A 89 -5.14 0.51 8.93
N MET A 90 -3.93 0.21 8.43
CA MET A 90 -3.64 -1.08 7.80
C MET A 90 -3.72 -2.25 8.81
N GLY A 91 -3.21 -2.04 10.00
CA GLY A 91 -3.10 -3.08 11.01
C GLY A 91 -1.82 -3.91 10.88
N ALA A 92 -1.64 -4.85 11.80
CA ALA A 92 -0.45 -5.70 11.85
C ALA A 92 -0.31 -6.51 10.55
N THR A 93 0.94 -6.76 10.16
CA THR A 93 1.27 -7.50 8.94
C THR A 93 0.58 -8.86 8.88
N ASN A 94 0.56 -9.57 10.01
CA ASN A 94 -0.21 -10.80 10.12
C ASN A 94 -1.65 -10.45 10.51
N PRO A 95 -2.66 -10.75 9.66
CA PRO A 95 -4.04 -10.40 9.97
C PRO A 95 -4.56 -11.03 11.26
N ALA A 96 -4.00 -12.16 11.67
CA ALA A 96 -4.40 -12.80 12.93
C ALA A 96 -4.07 -11.92 14.15
N ASN A 97 -3.04 -11.07 14.03
CA ASN A 97 -2.59 -10.17 15.10
C ASN A 97 -3.11 -8.74 14.94
N ALA A 98 -3.86 -8.47 13.86
CA ALA A 98 -4.36 -7.12 13.58
C ALA A 98 -5.55 -6.79 14.46
N ALA A 99 -5.65 -5.53 14.88
CA ALA A 99 -6.76 -5.06 15.70
C ALA A 99 -8.05 -4.99 14.90
N ALA A 100 -9.17 -5.11 15.60
CA ALA A 100 -10.50 -4.97 14.99
C ALA A 100 -10.63 -3.61 14.30
N GLY A 101 -11.28 -3.58 13.14
CA GLY A 101 -11.50 -2.37 12.36
C GLY A 101 -10.37 -2.02 11.40
N THR A 102 -9.21 -2.67 11.50
CA THR A 102 -8.12 -2.44 10.56
C THR A 102 -8.39 -3.15 9.23
N ILE A 103 -7.74 -2.65 8.18
CA ILE A 103 -7.89 -3.23 6.84
C ILE A 103 -7.52 -4.71 6.83
N ARG A 104 -6.37 -5.04 7.41
CA ARG A 104 -5.89 -6.42 7.39
C ARG A 104 -6.77 -7.35 8.21
N LYS A 105 -7.30 -6.88 9.33
CA LYS A 105 -8.21 -7.70 10.12
C LYS A 105 -9.49 -8.02 9.37
N GLU A 106 -10.03 -7.05 8.64
CA GLU A 106 -11.31 -7.21 7.96
C GLU A 106 -11.20 -7.89 6.60
N PHE A 107 -10.11 -7.65 5.86
CA PHE A 107 -10.03 -8.02 4.46
C PHE A 107 -8.89 -8.96 4.09
N ALA A 108 -7.81 -9.00 4.85
CA ALA A 108 -6.65 -9.82 4.47
C ALA A 108 -6.95 -11.31 4.60
N GLU A 109 -6.44 -12.08 3.64
CA GLU A 109 -6.63 -13.52 3.61
C GLU A 109 -5.54 -14.27 4.38
N SER A 110 -4.32 -13.73 4.36
CA SER A 110 -3.14 -14.35 4.99
C SER A 110 -2.04 -13.31 5.14
N ILE A 111 -0.89 -13.70 5.70
CA ILE A 111 0.28 -12.83 5.77
C ILE A 111 0.75 -12.44 4.37
N GLU A 112 0.72 -13.39 3.42
CA GLU A 112 1.15 -13.17 2.04
C GLU A 112 0.13 -12.34 1.26
N ALA A 113 -1.15 -12.60 1.47
CA ALA A 113 -2.26 -11.90 0.81
C ALA A 113 -2.91 -10.95 1.82
N ASN A 114 -2.17 -9.92 2.25
CA ASN A 114 -2.59 -9.05 3.33
C ASN A 114 -3.15 -7.69 2.89
N SER A 115 -3.62 -7.61 1.67
CA SER A 115 -4.45 -6.56 1.08
C SER A 115 -3.77 -5.24 0.78
N VAL A 116 -2.85 -4.76 1.61
CA VAL A 116 -2.28 -3.40 1.45
C VAL A 116 -0.80 -3.37 1.79
N HIS A 117 -0.12 -2.40 1.18
CA HIS A 117 1.25 -2.00 1.48
C HIS A 117 1.25 -0.52 1.86
N GLY A 118 2.10 -0.15 2.80
CA GLY A 118 2.35 1.24 3.15
C GLY A 118 3.82 1.46 3.44
N SER A 119 4.31 2.66 3.13
CA SER A 119 5.69 3.04 3.46
C SER A 119 5.89 3.04 4.97
N ASP A 120 7.10 2.73 5.42
CA ASP A 120 7.41 2.58 6.85
C ASP A 120 8.20 3.74 7.45
N ALA A 121 8.72 4.65 6.62
CA ALA A 121 9.53 5.77 7.08
C ALA A 121 9.47 6.91 6.05
N PRO A 122 9.81 8.16 6.45
CA PRO A 122 9.79 9.29 5.50
C PRO A 122 10.68 9.09 4.27
N GLU A 123 11.86 8.53 4.44
CA GLU A 123 12.78 8.26 3.32
C GLU A 123 12.21 7.22 2.37
N THR A 124 11.70 6.13 2.92
CA THR A 124 11.06 5.07 2.14
C THR A 124 9.85 5.61 1.39
N ALA A 125 9.03 6.42 2.06
CA ALA A 125 7.86 7.04 1.45
C ALA A 125 8.26 7.91 0.25
N ALA A 126 9.28 8.75 0.40
CA ALA A 126 9.73 9.62 -0.69
C ALA A 126 10.17 8.81 -1.91
N ASN A 127 10.95 7.75 -1.68
CA ASN A 127 11.45 6.91 -2.76
C ASN A 127 10.33 6.11 -3.44
N GLU A 128 9.42 5.56 -2.65
CA GLU A 128 8.31 4.77 -3.19
C GLU A 128 7.33 5.63 -3.97
N ILE A 129 7.06 6.84 -3.51
CA ILE A 129 6.19 7.78 -4.23
C ILE A 129 6.80 8.10 -5.60
N LYS A 130 8.09 8.42 -5.64
CA LYS A 130 8.78 8.75 -6.89
C LYS A 130 8.81 7.57 -7.87
N PHE A 131 8.75 6.36 -7.37
CA PHE A 131 8.71 5.19 -8.23
C PHE A 131 7.48 5.18 -9.13
N PHE A 132 6.33 5.63 -8.60
CA PHE A 132 5.05 5.54 -9.31
C PHE A 132 4.54 6.89 -9.82
N PHE A 133 4.92 8.01 -9.20
CA PHE A 133 4.32 9.31 -9.49
C PHE A 133 5.36 10.40 -9.68
N ARG A 134 5.07 11.29 -10.64
CA ARG A 134 5.80 12.55 -10.78
C ARG A 134 5.17 13.59 -9.84
N ASP A 135 5.92 14.64 -9.52
CA ASP A 135 5.36 15.73 -8.70
C ASP A 135 4.09 16.30 -9.33
N LEU A 136 4.05 16.36 -10.66
CA LEU A 136 2.89 16.86 -11.40
C LEU A 136 1.63 16.02 -11.19
N ASP A 137 1.79 14.75 -10.86
CA ASP A 137 0.67 13.80 -10.66
C ASP A 137 0.02 13.95 -9.29
N ILE A 138 0.66 14.68 -8.37
CA ILE A 138 0.21 14.79 -6.98
C ILE A 138 -0.49 16.14 -6.80
N VAL A 139 -1.78 16.08 -6.51
CA VAL A 139 -2.62 17.27 -6.38
C VAL A 139 -3.38 17.18 -5.06
N GLY A 140 -3.00 18.03 -4.11
CA GLY A 140 -3.58 18.00 -2.76
C GLY A 140 -4.25 19.30 -2.30
#